data_c1a1f8376fb988ffc0e0d5ee760b0404
#
_entry.id   c1a1f8376fb988ffc0e0d5ee760b0404
#
_cell.length_a   1.000
_cell.length_b   1.000
_cell.length_c   1.000
_cell.angle_alpha   90.00
_cell.angle_beta   90.00
_cell.angle_gamma   90.00
#
_symmetry.space_group_name_H-M   'P 1'
#
loop_
_entity.id
_entity.type
_entity.pdbx_description
1 polymer ?
#
loop_
_entity_poly.entity_id
_entity_poly.type
_entity_poly.pdbx_seq_one_letter_code
_entity_poly.pdbx_strand_id
1 'polypeptide(L)'
;MKPSIKDIQNQIISCCDCPRLVSFRTQIAEKKRKSFMDWDYWGKPVPGYGDPKSKLLILGLAPAAHGGNRTGRVFTGDKSADFLFKCLSAVGLSNQAESVSRDDGLRITGYMTVAVKCVPPGDKPTAQERNNCARHLSAEIEHLPNLKIVLGLGKVGFESFLHYSRNYHQIKMKDYPFR
;
A
#
# COMPACT_ATOMS: atom_id res chain seq x y z
N MET A 1 1.01 -21.89 14.81
CA MET A 1 0.51 -20.57 15.24
C MET A 1 0.27 -19.72 13.99
N LYS A 2 -0.85 -18.99 13.90
CA LYS A 2 -1.07 -18.04 12.81
C LYS A 2 -0.02 -16.91 12.91
N PRO A 3 0.65 -16.49 11.82
CA PRO A 3 1.61 -15.38 11.87
C PRO A 3 0.92 -14.10 12.35
N SER A 4 1.63 -13.25 13.05
CA SER A 4 1.10 -11.92 13.42
C SER A 4 1.13 -10.96 12.22
N ILE A 5 0.41 -9.84 12.30
CA ILE A 5 0.49 -8.79 11.26
C ILE A 5 1.93 -8.29 11.07
N LYS A 6 2.72 -8.27 12.14
CA LYS A 6 4.13 -7.88 12.09
C LYS A 6 4.98 -8.91 11.33
N ASP A 7 4.71 -10.19 11.49
CA ASP A 7 5.39 -11.24 10.73
C ASP A 7 5.09 -11.12 9.24
N ILE A 8 3.83 -10.81 8.88
CA ILE A 8 3.42 -10.56 7.49
C ILE A 8 4.13 -9.32 6.93
N GLN A 9 4.19 -8.23 7.69
CA GLN A 9 4.93 -7.04 7.28
C GLN A 9 6.42 -7.35 7.04
N ASN A 10 7.06 -8.15 7.89
CA ASN A 10 8.44 -8.58 7.71
C ASN A 10 8.61 -9.44 6.46
N GLN A 11 7.70 -10.37 6.18
CA GLN A 11 7.69 -11.17 4.95
C GLN A 11 7.54 -10.30 3.70
N ILE A 12 6.68 -9.26 3.76
CA ILE A 12 6.55 -8.29 2.67
C ILE A 12 7.88 -7.56 2.44
N ILE A 13 8.48 -7.03 3.51
CA ILE A 13 9.71 -6.24 3.43
C ILE A 13 10.87 -7.04 2.81
N SER A 14 10.94 -8.35 3.08
CA SER A 14 11.99 -9.24 2.56
C SER A 14 11.72 -9.78 1.15
N CYS A 15 10.55 -9.51 0.55
CA CYS A 15 10.17 -10.05 -0.75
C CYS A 15 11.04 -9.53 -1.91
N CYS A 16 11.47 -10.46 -2.77
CA CYS A 16 12.29 -10.19 -3.95
C CYS A 16 11.78 -10.90 -5.22
N ASP A 17 10.51 -11.30 -5.29
CA ASP A 17 9.97 -12.16 -6.36
C ASP A 17 9.86 -11.51 -7.75
N CYS A 18 9.91 -10.19 -7.81
CA CYS A 18 9.73 -9.44 -9.07
C CYS A 18 11.02 -8.70 -9.44
N PRO A 19 11.94 -9.32 -10.23
CA PRO A 19 13.27 -8.73 -10.52
C PRO A 19 13.21 -7.32 -11.10
N ARG A 20 12.23 -7.03 -11.98
CA ARG A 20 12.01 -5.69 -12.56
C ARG A 20 11.69 -4.65 -11.49
N LEU A 21 10.82 -5.00 -10.53
CA LEU A 21 10.45 -4.09 -9.44
C LEU A 21 11.59 -3.94 -8.43
N VAL A 22 12.31 -5.02 -8.13
CA VAL A 22 13.49 -4.98 -7.26
C VAL A 22 14.54 -4.03 -7.85
N SER A 23 14.91 -4.23 -9.12
CA SER A 23 15.85 -3.37 -9.82
C SER A 23 15.40 -1.90 -9.80
N PHE A 24 14.15 -1.63 -10.15
CA PHE A 24 13.64 -0.27 -10.26
C PHE A 24 13.59 0.44 -8.89
N ARG A 25 13.04 -0.19 -7.84
CA ARG A 25 12.98 0.41 -6.51
C ARG A 25 14.36 0.73 -5.94
N THR A 26 15.34 -0.18 -6.17
CA THR A 26 16.72 0.01 -5.73
C THR A 26 17.39 1.16 -6.49
N GLN A 27 17.23 1.19 -7.81
CA GLN A 27 17.75 2.26 -8.66
C GLN A 27 17.23 3.65 -8.26
N ILE A 28 15.92 3.75 -7.92
CA ILE A 28 15.32 4.98 -7.39
C ILE A 28 15.94 5.37 -6.04
N ALA A 29 16.17 4.39 -5.16
CA ALA A 29 16.74 4.64 -3.84
C ALA A 29 18.22 5.09 -3.91
N GLU A 30 18.98 4.58 -4.86
CA GLU A 30 20.38 4.96 -5.10
C GLU A 30 20.52 6.34 -5.77
N LYS A 31 19.76 6.54 -6.88
CA LYS A 31 19.82 7.79 -7.65
C LYS A 31 19.20 8.98 -6.92
N LYS A 32 18.20 8.69 -6.09
CA LYS A 32 17.42 9.70 -5.36
C LYS A 32 16.85 10.80 -6.26
N ARG A 33 16.04 11.67 -5.72
CA ARG A 33 15.60 12.92 -6.35
C ARG A 33 16.41 14.08 -5.75
N LYS A 34 16.74 15.08 -6.55
CA LYS A 34 17.54 16.23 -6.13
C LYS A 34 17.06 16.89 -4.83
N SER A 35 15.75 17.00 -4.64
CA SER A 35 15.13 17.55 -3.43
C SER A 35 15.14 16.62 -2.20
N PHE A 36 15.66 15.39 -2.34
CA PHE A 36 15.68 14.38 -1.28
C PHE A 36 17.04 13.68 -1.18
N MET A 37 18.12 14.35 -1.57
CA MET A 37 19.48 13.77 -1.56
C MET A 37 19.92 13.37 -0.14
N ASP A 38 19.50 14.13 0.86
CA ASP A 38 19.85 13.91 2.28
C ASP A 38 18.99 12.83 2.96
N TRP A 39 18.01 12.26 2.25
CA TRP A 39 17.18 11.21 2.79
C TRP A 39 17.80 9.83 2.60
N ASP A 40 17.70 9.00 3.62
CA ASP A 40 17.90 7.56 3.48
C ASP A 40 16.63 6.92 2.93
N TYR A 41 16.66 6.58 1.64
CA TYR A 41 15.53 5.94 1.01
C TYR A 41 15.33 4.53 1.55
N TRP A 42 14.08 4.17 1.80
CA TRP A 42 13.69 2.83 2.21
C TRP A 42 14.09 1.76 1.19
N GLY A 43 13.80 1.94 -0.10
CA GLY A 43 14.23 1.10 -1.21
C GLY A 43 13.80 -0.38 -1.15
N LYS A 44 12.87 -0.74 -0.27
CA LYS A 44 12.36 -2.10 -0.04
C LYS A 44 10.85 -2.14 -0.31
N PRO A 45 10.22 -3.33 -0.37
CA PRO A 45 8.75 -3.41 -0.40
C PRO A 45 8.14 -2.67 0.78
N VAL A 46 7.01 -2.02 0.55
CA VAL A 46 6.33 -1.21 1.55
C VAL A 46 5.09 -1.96 2.03
N PRO A 47 5.05 -2.41 3.29
CA PRO A 47 3.88 -3.06 3.86
C PRO A 47 2.77 -2.06 4.16
N GLY A 48 1.58 -2.57 4.44
CA GLY A 48 0.50 -1.77 5.01
C GLY A 48 0.78 -1.33 6.44
N TYR A 49 0.02 -0.35 6.90
CA TYR A 49 0.11 0.19 8.25
C TYR A 49 -1.26 0.66 8.76
N GLY A 50 -1.34 0.96 10.03
CA GLY A 50 -2.56 1.41 10.71
C GLY A 50 -3.07 0.40 11.72
N ASP A 51 -4.34 0.52 12.09
CA ASP A 51 -4.96 -0.37 13.08
C ASP A 51 -5.52 -1.65 12.42
N PRO A 52 -4.94 -2.81 12.66
CA PRO A 52 -5.45 -4.08 12.12
C PRO A 52 -6.80 -4.49 12.68
N LYS A 53 -7.29 -3.87 13.77
CA LYS A 53 -8.63 -4.09 14.31
C LYS A 53 -9.69 -3.16 13.70
N SER A 54 -9.29 -2.26 12.80
CA SER A 54 -10.20 -1.34 12.14
C SER A 54 -11.20 -2.04 11.24
N LYS A 55 -12.35 -1.39 11.06
CA LYS A 55 -13.39 -1.79 10.09
C LYS A 55 -13.11 -1.29 8.66
N LEU A 56 -12.15 -0.40 8.48
CA LEU A 56 -11.84 0.28 7.22
C LEU A 56 -10.48 -0.13 6.70
N LEU A 57 -10.45 -0.59 5.45
CA LEU A 57 -9.25 -0.76 4.64
C LEU A 57 -9.22 0.30 3.53
N ILE A 58 -8.11 1.03 3.41
CA ILE A 58 -7.83 1.94 2.31
C ILE A 58 -6.76 1.28 1.43
N LEU A 59 -7.11 1.02 0.17
CA LEU A 59 -6.32 0.21 -0.75
C LEU A 59 -5.99 0.96 -2.03
N GLY A 60 -4.70 1.21 -2.28
CA GLY A 60 -4.20 1.85 -3.49
C GLY A 60 -3.46 0.91 -4.44
N LEU A 61 -2.80 1.51 -5.43
CA LEU A 61 -2.05 0.79 -6.47
C LEU A 61 -0.71 0.25 -5.96
N ALA A 62 0.21 1.15 -5.64
CA ALA A 62 1.62 0.86 -5.33
C ALA A 62 2.26 2.07 -4.62
N PRO A 63 3.44 1.90 -3.97
CA PRO A 63 4.19 3.03 -3.44
C PRO A 63 4.69 3.95 -4.55
N ALA A 64 4.64 5.27 -4.33
CA ALA A 64 5.27 6.24 -5.22
C ALA A 64 6.80 6.21 -5.10
N ALA A 65 7.50 6.52 -6.21
CA ALA A 65 8.96 6.46 -6.29
C ALA A 65 9.67 7.32 -5.22
N HIS A 66 9.22 8.54 -5.01
CA HIS A 66 9.78 9.48 -4.06
C HIS A 66 8.86 9.74 -2.85
N GLY A 67 7.76 8.98 -2.74
CA GLY A 67 6.87 8.87 -1.60
C GLY A 67 7.15 7.59 -0.80
N GLY A 68 6.30 6.57 -0.93
CA GLY A 68 6.41 5.32 -0.17
C GLY A 68 7.74 4.58 -0.36
N ASN A 69 8.34 4.57 -1.56
CA ASN A 69 9.65 3.96 -1.78
C ASN A 69 10.80 4.73 -1.09
N ARG A 70 10.60 6.03 -0.84
CA ARG A 70 11.53 6.84 -0.04
C ARG A 70 11.31 6.65 1.46
N THR A 71 10.07 6.73 1.91
CA THR A 71 9.73 6.83 3.34
C THR A 71 9.52 5.50 4.03
N GLY A 72 9.24 4.41 3.29
CA GLY A 72 8.87 3.11 3.85
C GLY A 72 7.43 3.03 4.38
N ARG A 73 6.60 4.04 4.12
CA ARG A 73 5.16 4.06 4.45
C ARG A 73 4.35 4.44 3.23
N VAL A 74 3.31 3.67 2.90
CA VAL A 74 2.41 3.97 1.77
C VAL A 74 1.68 5.30 2.00
N PHE A 75 1.31 6.00 0.94
CA PHE A 75 0.65 7.31 1.00
C PHE A 75 1.38 8.32 1.89
N THR A 76 2.70 8.46 1.70
CA THR A 76 3.54 9.34 2.52
C THR A 76 4.54 10.08 1.64
N GLY A 77 4.60 11.39 1.78
CA GLY A 77 5.59 12.26 1.17
C GLY A 77 5.45 12.43 -0.35
N ASP A 78 4.24 12.38 -0.87
CA ASP A 78 3.89 12.66 -2.27
C ASP A 78 2.55 13.39 -2.36
N LYS A 79 2.25 13.97 -3.54
CA LYS A 79 1.04 14.78 -3.77
C LYS A 79 -0.27 14.02 -3.54
N SER A 80 -0.29 12.71 -3.79
CA SER A 80 -1.48 11.89 -3.53
C SER A 80 -1.73 11.77 -2.04
N ALA A 81 -0.66 11.64 -1.24
CA ALA A 81 -0.73 11.64 0.21
C ALA A 81 -1.26 12.98 0.76
N ASP A 82 -0.75 14.11 0.23
CA ASP A 82 -1.16 15.45 0.66
C ASP A 82 -2.67 15.64 0.51
N PHE A 83 -3.24 15.24 -0.63
CA PHE A 83 -4.68 15.31 -0.86
C PHE A 83 -5.46 14.36 0.05
N LEU A 84 -5.03 13.09 0.10
CA LEU A 84 -5.71 12.04 0.86
C LEU A 84 -5.80 12.40 2.34
N PHE A 85 -4.69 12.83 2.95
CA PHE A 85 -4.67 13.11 4.39
C PHE A 85 -5.41 14.39 4.76
N LYS A 86 -5.48 15.39 3.88
CA LYS A 86 -6.40 16.52 4.06
C LYS A 86 -7.85 16.06 4.15
N CYS A 87 -8.26 15.15 3.27
CA CYS A 87 -9.62 14.59 3.31
C CYS A 87 -9.85 13.73 4.57
N LEU A 88 -8.91 12.82 4.90
CA LEU A 88 -9.04 11.95 6.07
C LEU A 88 -9.08 12.73 7.38
N SER A 89 -8.27 13.77 7.52
CA SER A 89 -8.27 14.66 8.69
C SER A 89 -9.56 15.44 8.81
N ALA A 90 -10.08 15.96 7.70
CA ALA A 90 -11.34 16.71 7.69
C ALA A 90 -12.54 15.89 8.16
N VAL A 91 -12.51 14.56 8.01
CA VAL A 91 -13.57 13.65 8.47
C VAL A 91 -13.18 12.86 9.73
N GLY A 92 -12.11 13.24 10.41
CA GLY A 92 -11.69 12.63 11.67
C GLY A 92 -11.10 11.23 11.57
N LEU A 93 -10.69 10.80 10.37
CA LEU A 93 -10.06 9.49 10.14
C LEU A 93 -8.53 9.51 10.29
N SER A 94 -7.91 10.68 10.39
CA SER A 94 -6.51 10.84 10.76
C SER A 94 -6.34 11.98 11.77
N ASN A 95 -5.29 11.90 12.59
CA ASN A 95 -4.96 12.89 13.60
C ASN A 95 -4.28 14.14 13.04
N GLN A 96 -3.85 14.09 11.79
CA GLN A 96 -3.18 15.19 11.09
C GLN A 96 -3.47 15.16 9.59
N ALA A 97 -3.34 16.32 8.93
CA ALA A 97 -3.64 16.50 7.51
C ALA A 97 -2.43 16.24 6.60
N GLU A 98 -1.30 15.84 7.16
CA GLU A 98 -0.04 15.60 6.44
C GLU A 98 0.52 14.22 6.74
N SER A 99 1.25 13.68 5.77
CA SER A 99 1.97 12.41 5.89
C SER A 99 3.33 12.59 5.22
N VAL A 100 4.34 12.92 6.00
CA VAL A 100 5.65 13.40 5.51
C VAL A 100 6.72 12.32 5.63
N SER A 101 6.78 11.63 6.77
CA SER A 101 7.77 10.60 7.07
C SER A 101 7.12 9.43 7.81
N ARG A 102 7.89 8.37 8.00
CA ARG A 102 7.43 7.18 8.72
C ARG A 102 7.15 7.45 10.19
N ASP A 103 7.90 8.38 10.78
CA ASP A 103 7.91 8.65 12.22
C ASP A 103 7.33 10.04 12.56
N ASP A 104 6.45 10.56 11.71
CA ASP A 104 5.83 11.90 11.85
C ASP A 104 4.65 11.96 12.84
N GLY A 105 4.38 10.87 13.55
CA GLY A 105 3.29 10.82 14.55
C GLY A 105 1.90 10.58 13.96
N LEU A 106 1.79 10.32 12.64
CA LEU A 106 0.51 10.03 11.98
C LEU A 106 -0.17 8.80 12.59
N ARG A 107 -1.44 8.95 12.94
CA ARG A 107 -2.35 7.88 13.32
C ARG A 107 -3.62 7.95 12.46
N ILE A 108 -4.12 6.79 12.05
CA ILE A 108 -5.32 6.66 11.23
C ILE A 108 -6.34 5.72 11.86
N THR A 109 -7.62 6.03 11.70
CA THR A 109 -8.72 5.12 12.01
C THR A 109 -8.99 4.26 10.78
N GLY A 110 -8.10 3.28 10.53
CA GLY A 110 -8.12 2.43 9.35
C GLY A 110 -6.84 1.62 9.23
N TYR A 111 -6.84 0.68 8.29
CA TYR A 111 -5.63 0.04 7.80
C TYR A 111 -5.40 0.50 6.35
N MET A 112 -4.19 0.88 6.02
CA MET A 112 -3.82 1.35 4.69
C MET A 112 -2.83 0.41 4.04
N THR A 113 -3.07 0.04 2.79
CA THR A 113 -2.13 -0.76 2.02
C THR A 113 -2.24 -0.50 0.52
N VAL A 114 -1.44 -1.20 -0.25
CA VAL A 114 -1.39 -1.12 -1.73
C VAL A 114 -1.38 -2.52 -2.34
N ALA A 115 -1.92 -2.63 -3.56
CA ALA A 115 -2.01 -3.91 -4.27
C ALA A 115 -0.63 -4.48 -4.62
N VAL A 116 0.33 -3.63 -4.99
CA VAL A 116 1.72 -4.00 -5.31
C VAL A 116 2.65 -3.32 -4.33
N LYS A 117 3.48 -4.09 -3.63
CA LYS A 117 4.32 -3.60 -2.50
C LYS A 117 5.59 -2.86 -2.92
N CYS A 118 5.92 -2.87 -4.20
CA CYS A 118 7.09 -2.17 -4.76
C CYS A 118 6.64 -1.13 -5.77
N VAL A 119 7.38 -0.02 -5.87
CA VAL A 119 7.15 0.97 -6.92
C VAL A 119 7.37 0.38 -8.30
N PRO A 120 6.40 0.44 -9.23
CA PRO A 120 6.58 -0.01 -10.60
C PRO A 120 7.05 1.14 -11.50
N PRO A 121 7.85 0.87 -12.56
CA PRO A 121 8.18 1.88 -13.58
C PRO A 121 6.92 2.48 -14.20
N GLY A 122 6.86 3.83 -14.22
CA GLY A 122 5.74 4.60 -14.79
C GLY A 122 4.38 4.32 -14.13
N ASP A 123 4.37 3.92 -12.85
CA ASP A 123 3.18 3.56 -12.08
C ASP A 123 2.35 2.42 -12.72
N LYS A 124 2.99 1.56 -13.54
CA LYS A 124 2.34 0.48 -14.29
C LYS A 124 2.94 -0.89 -13.94
N PRO A 125 2.40 -1.58 -12.93
CA PRO A 125 2.77 -2.96 -12.66
C PRO A 125 2.23 -3.88 -13.77
N THR A 126 2.98 -4.92 -14.13
CA THR A 126 2.50 -5.96 -15.04
C THR A 126 1.45 -6.85 -14.38
N ALA A 127 0.70 -7.62 -15.17
CA ALA A 127 -0.25 -8.61 -14.64
C ALA A 127 0.48 -9.64 -13.76
N GLN A 128 1.64 -10.11 -14.18
CA GLN A 128 2.46 -11.07 -13.42
C GLN A 128 2.89 -10.50 -12.05
N GLU A 129 3.32 -9.24 -12.00
CA GLU A 129 3.71 -8.58 -10.75
C GLU A 129 2.53 -8.40 -9.79
N ARG A 130 1.35 -8.06 -10.32
CA ARG A 130 0.11 -8.02 -9.52
C ARG A 130 -0.23 -9.40 -8.97
N ASN A 131 -0.16 -10.44 -9.79
CA ASN A 131 -0.43 -11.82 -9.36
C ASN A 131 0.57 -12.29 -8.29
N ASN A 132 1.86 -12.05 -8.48
CA ASN A 132 2.90 -12.40 -7.50
C ASN A 132 2.66 -11.68 -6.17
N CYS A 133 2.21 -10.42 -6.22
CA CYS A 133 2.00 -9.59 -5.04
C CYS A 133 0.66 -9.85 -4.33
N ALA A 134 -0.31 -10.49 -5.01
CA ALA A 134 -1.66 -10.73 -4.48
C ALA A 134 -1.64 -11.53 -3.16
N ARG A 135 -0.70 -12.47 -2.99
CA ARG A 135 -0.53 -13.23 -1.73
C ARG A 135 -0.27 -12.33 -0.52
N HIS A 136 0.49 -11.24 -0.71
CA HIS A 136 0.80 -10.30 0.37
C HIS A 136 -0.44 -9.47 0.74
N LEU A 137 -1.21 -9.05 -0.25
CA LEU A 137 -2.47 -8.36 -0.01
C LEU A 137 -3.48 -9.27 0.70
N SER A 138 -3.62 -10.52 0.25
CA SER A 138 -4.48 -11.53 0.89
C SER A 138 -4.09 -11.76 2.35
N ALA A 139 -2.79 -11.94 2.61
CA ALA A 139 -2.28 -12.13 3.97
C ALA A 139 -2.58 -10.94 4.89
N GLU A 140 -2.47 -9.70 4.40
CA GLU A 140 -2.86 -8.53 5.17
C GLU A 140 -4.36 -8.50 5.44
N ILE A 141 -5.22 -8.72 4.42
CA ILE A 141 -6.69 -8.69 4.58
C ILE A 141 -7.17 -9.76 5.57
N GLU A 142 -6.61 -10.96 5.52
CA GLU A 142 -6.94 -12.06 6.45
C GLU A 142 -6.59 -11.76 7.92
N HIS A 143 -5.76 -10.74 8.15
CA HIS A 143 -5.40 -10.26 9.49
C HIS A 143 -6.17 -9.01 9.92
N LEU A 144 -7.24 -8.66 9.19
CA LEU A 144 -8.18 -7.57 9.54
C LEU A 144 -9.52 -8.17 9.99
N PRO A 145 -9.64 -8.72 11.21
CA PRO A 145 -10.79 -9.51 11.63
C PRO A 145 -12.11 -8.74 11.66
N ASN A 146 -12.04 -7.43 11.77
CA ASN A 146 -13.21 -6.55 11.85
C ASN A 146 -13.54 -5.83 10.54
N LEU A 147 -12.84 -6.15 9.44
CA LEU A 147 -13.00 -5.47 8.15
C LEU A 147 -14.45 -5.53 7.67
N LYS A 148 -15.02 -4.34 7.35
CA LYS A 148 -16.37 -4.18 6.81
C LYS A 148 -16.43 -3.30 5.57
N ILE A 149 -15.49 -2.37 5.44
CA ILE A 149 -15.47 -1.34 4.39
C ILE A 149 -14.11 -1.37 3.72
N VAL A 150 -14.12 -1.40 2.39
CA VAL A 150 -12.89 -1.24 1.58
C VAL A 150 -13.04 -0.03 0.67
N LEU A 151 -12.19 0.94 0.86
CA LEU A 151 -12.06 2.12 0.02
C LEU A 151 -10.93 1.87 -0.99
N GLY A 152 -11.30 1.54 -2.24
CA GLY A 152 -10.36 1.38 -3.34
C GLY A 152 -9.99 2.74 -3.94
N LEU A 153 -8.72 3.14 -3.82
CA LEU A 153 -8.20 4.35 -4.43
C LEU A 153 -7.72 4.05 -5.86
N GLY A 154 -8.61 4.28 -6.80
CA GLY A 154 -8.41 4.01 -8.22
C GLY A 154 -8.68 2.56 -8.63
N LYS A 155 -8.70 2.34 -9.96
CA LYS A 155 -9.11 1.08 -10.58
C LYS A 155 -8.34 -0.14 -10.08
N VAL A 156 -7.01 -0.05 -9.97
CA VAL A 156 -6.17 -1.22 -9.59
C VAL A 156 -6.41 -1.63 -8.14
N GLY A 157 -6.54 -0.67 -7.21
CA GLY A 157 -6.90 -0.97 -5.82
C GLY A 157 -8.24 -1.68 -5.75
N PHE A 158 -9.25 -1.14 -6.41
CA PHE A 158 -10.59 -1.72 -6.47
C PHE A 158 -10.59 -3.14 -7.07
N GLU A 159 -10.01 -3.33 -8.27
CA GLU A 159 -9.93 -4.64 -8.93
C GLU A 159 -9.15 -5.67 -8.13
N SER A 160 -8.09 -5.25 -7.42
CA SER A 160 -7.29 -6.16 -6.59
C SER A 160 -8.09 -6.69 -5.40
N PHE A 161 -8.93 -5.86 -4.79
CA PHE A 161 -9.86 -6.33 -3.76
C PHE A 161 -10.95 -7.25 -4.33
N LEU A 162 -11.51 -6.94 -5.48
CA LEU A 162 -12.47 -7.83 -6.14
C LEU A 162 -11.85 -9.19 -6.48
N HIS A 163 -10.59 -9.20 -6.91
CA HIS A 163 -9.87 -10.45 -7.20
C HIS A 163 -9.68 -11.29 -5.93
N TYR A 164 -9.30 -10.66 -4.81
CA TYR A 164 -9.29 -11.31 -3.51
C TYR A 164 -10.67 -11.86 -3.15
N SER A 165 -11.72 -11.04 -3.22
CA SER A 165 -13.09 -11.41 -2.85
C SER A 165 -13.67 -12.52 -3.71
N ARG A 166 -13.33 -12.59 -5.00
CA ARG A 166 -13.72 -13.69 -5.88
C ARG A 166 -13.25 -15.04 -5.35
N ASN A 167 -12.04 -15.09 -4.83
CA ASN A 167 -11.46 -16.35 -4.33
C ASN A 167 -12.07 -16.78 -2.98
N TYR A 168 -12.48 -15.82 -2.15
CA TYR A 168 -12.96 -16.09 -0.79
C TYR A 168 -14.49 -15.98 -0.62
N HIS A 169 -15.17 -15.18 -1.46
CA HIS A 169 -16.60 -14.89 -1.34
C HIS A 169 -17.40 -15.25 -2.58
N GLN A 170 -16.81 -15.94 -3.56
CA GLN A 170 -17.45 -16.40 -4.81
C GLN A 170 -18.19 -15.29 -5.60
N ILE A 171 -17.78 -14.03 -5.46
CA ILE A 171 -18.38 -12.93 -6.21
C ILE A 171 -18.02 -13.01 -7.69
N LYS A 172 -18.91 -12.53 -8.57
CA LYS A 172 -18.63 -12.36 -10.00
C LYS A 172 -18.17 -10.92 -10.24
N MET A 173 -16.93 -10.72 -10.67
CA MET A 173 -16.35 -9.37 -10.88
C MET A 173 -17.18 -8.48 -11.81
N LYS A 174 -17.89 -9.07 -12.80
CA LYS A 174 -18.77 -8.34 -13.72
C LYS A 174 -19.93 -7.62 -13.04
N ASP A 175 -20.34 -8.08 -11.86
CA ASP A 175 -21.45 -7.50 -11.10
C ASP A 175 -21.01 -6.23 -10.34
N TYR A 176 -19.69 -5.95 -10.32
CA TYR A 176 -19.08 -4.82 -9.65
C TYR A 176 -18.14 -4.03 -10.59
N PRO A 177 -18.68 -3.35 -11.62
CA PRO A 177 -17.86 -2.59 -12.55
C PRO A 177 -17.26 -1.36 -11.84
N PHE A 178 -15.99 -1.07 -12.12
CA PHE A 178 -15.39 0.19 -11.69
C PHE A 178 -16.03 1.36 -12.45
N ARG A 179 -16.54 2.35 -11.73
CA ARG A 179 -17.20 3.54 -12.28
C ARG A 179 -16.43 4.79 -11.94
#